data_ed451bd58460addbc82dc05a78088561
#
_entry.id   ed451bd58460addbc82dc05a78088561
#
_cell.length_a   1.000
_cell.length_b   1.000
_cell.length_c   1.000
_cell.angle_alpha   90.00
_cell.angle_beta   90.00
_cell.angle_gamma   90.00
#
_symmetry.space_group_name_H-M   'P 1'
#
loop_
_entity.id
_entity.type
_entity.pdbx_description
1 polymer ?
#
loop_
_entity_poly.entity_id
_entity_poly.type
_entity_poly.pdbx_seq_one_letter_code
_entity_poly.pdbx_strand_id
1 'polypeptide(L)'
;MRSRTILLLAAILLSSAGFTVAQELTPSTPDPIEQLRLAPEQRQRIRLILEENKDERQSINRRVREANVALDQALDADPMDETVIDQRVNELAAAQAAQMRMRIQTEVKIRRELRPEQLAILRRLRLQARDFIGAQRPAPSRLRANPRRNTPQP
;
A
#
# COMPACT_ATOMS: atom_id res chain seq x y z
N MET A 1 -14.44 37.00 3.07
CA MET A 1 -14.59 35.71 3.72
C MET A 1 -13.33 35.31 4.51
N ARG A 2 -12.95 36.16 5.49
CA ARG A 2 -11.67 36.03 6.25
C ARG A 2 -11.88 36.10 7.77
N SER A 3 -13.07 35.75 8.31
CA SER A 3 -13.40 35.98 9.72
C SER A 3 -13.88 34.75 10.50
N ARG A 4 -13.76 33.53 9.97
CA ARG A 4 -14.22 32.32 10.67
C ARG A 4 -13.13 31.42 11.22
N THR A 5 -11.87 31.67 10.92
CA THR A 5 -10.70 30.90 11.37
C THR A 5 -9.99 31.42 12.61
N ILE A 6 -10.41 32.52 13.17
CA ILE A 6 -9.73 33.18 14.33
C ILE A 6 -10.40 32.82 15.68
N LEU A 7 -11.59 32.20 15.67
CA LEU A 7 -12.36 31.93 16.91
C LEU A 7 -12.13 30.52 17.52
N LEU A 8 -11.28 29.68 16.95
CA LEU A 8 -10.95 28.38 17.50
C LEU A 8 -9.57 28.31 18.19
N LEU A 9 -8.84 29.41 18.27
CA LEU A 9 -7.49 29.46 18.88
C LEU A 9 -7.49 30.08 20.31
N ALA A 10 -8.63 30.43 20.87
CA ALA A 10 -8.72 31.06 22.18
C ALA A 10 -9.17 30.16 23.34
N ALA A 11 -9.37 28.85 23.11
CA ALA A 11 -9.88 27.94 24.13
C ALA A 11 -8.86 26.91 24.67
N ILE A 12 -7.57 27.00 24.35
CA ILE A 12 -6.53 26.02 24.77
C ILE A 12 -5.49 26.62 25.72
N LEU A 13 -5.76 27.74 26.37
CA LEU A 13 -4.79 28.39 27.26
C LEU A 13 -5.21 28.47 28.73
N LEU A 14 -5.93 27.49 29.27
CA LEU A 14 -6.12 27.35 30.71
C LEU A 14 -6.28 25.87 31.15
N SER A 15 -5.18 25.14 31.14
CA SER A 15 -5.00 23.96 31.98
C SER A 15 -3.53 23.66 32.14
N SER A 16 -2.87 24.51 32.93
CA SER A 16 -1.56 24.21 33.51
C SER A 16 -1.73 23.29 34.71
N ALA A 17 -1.89 22.01 34.45
CA ALA A 17 -1.67 20.96 35.45
C ALA A 17 -0.68 19.96 34.83
N GLY A 18 0.52 19.89 35.45
CA GLY A 18 1.67 19.15 34.98
C GLY A 18 1.37 17.68 34.69
N PHE A 19 1.36 17.36 33.43
CA PHE A 19 1.67 16.04 32.95
C PHE A 19 3.01 16.15 32.22
N THR A 20 4.09 15.88 32.92
CA THR A 20 5.32 15.40 32.30
C THR A 20 4.98 14.07 31.64
N VAL A 21 4.48 14.13 30.42
CA VAL A 21 4.51 12.98 29.53
C VAL A 21 5.98 12.78 29.24
N ALA A 22 6.59 11.80 29.94
CA ALA A 22 7.81 11.20 29.45
C ALA A 22 7.48 10.77 28.02
N GLN A 23 8.01 11.51 27.04
CA GLN A 23 8.13 11.00 25.69
C GLN A 23 9.03 9.78 25.82
N GLU A 24 8.39 8.62 26.00
CA GLU A 24 9.05 7.35 25.66
C GLU A 24 9.59 7.56 24.24
N LEU A 25 10.91 7.70 24.17
CA LEU A 25 11.69 7.53 22.96
C LEU A 25 11.36 6.14 22.46
N THR A 26 10.24 6.01 21.72
CA THR A 26 10.03 4.84 20.88
C THR A 26 11.28 4.77 20.03
N PRO A 27 12.07 3.68 20.10
CA PRO A 27 13.25 3.55 19.26
C PRO A 27 12.76 3.70 17.84
N SER A 28 13.06 4.83 17.24
CA SER A 28 12.76 5.15 15.85
C SER A 28 13.41 4.04 15.04
N THR A 29 12.61 3.09 14.57
CA THR A 29 13.12 2.06 13.66
C THR A 29 13.75 2.81 12.50
N PRO A 30 15.07 2.68 12.29
CA PRO A 30 15.77 3.48 11.28
C PRO A 30 15.08 3.28 9.94
N ASP A 31 14.87 4.38 9.21
CA ASP A 31 14.23 4.35 7.90
C ASP A 31 14.87 3.22 7.07
N PRO A 32 14.07 2.30 6.51
CA PRO A 32 14.57 1.23 5.65
C PRO A 32 15.53 1.72 4.57
N ILE A 33 15.34 2.94 4.07
CA ILE A 33 16.21 3.57 3.07
C ILE A 33 17.57 3.95 3.68
N GLU A 34 17.59 4.46 4.91
CA GLU A 34 18.84 4.80 5.62
C GLU A 34 19.70 3.55 5.88
N GLN A 35 19.06 2.41 6.17
CA GLN A 35 19.78 1.14 6.38
C GLN A 35 20.57 0.69 5.14
N LEU A 36 20.14 1.07 3.93
CA LEU A 36 20.85 0.75 2.69
C LEU A 36 22.16 1.51 2.53
N ARG A 37 22.39 2.59 3.29
CA ARG A 37 23.61 3.43 3.23
C ARG A 37 24.01 3.76 1.79
N LEU A 38 23.04 4.26 1.01
CA LEU A 38 23.24 4.60 -0.39
C LEU A 38 24.24 5.75 -0.50
N ALA A 39 25.22 5.63 -1.41
CA ALA A 39 26.10 6.74 -1.78
C ALA A 39 25.27 7.89 -2.41
N PRO A 40 25.71 9.15 -2.33
CA PRO A 40 25.00 10.29 -2.93
C PRO A 40 24.66 10.08 -4.41
N GLU A 41 25.61 9.53 -5.16
CA GLU A 41 25.48 9.25 -6.61
C GLU A 41 24.43 8.15 -6.86
N GLN A 42 24.40 7.11 -6.01
CA GLN A 42 23.37 6.06 -6.10
C GLN A 42 21.97 6.64 -5.83
N ARG A 43 21.83 7.49 -4.81
CA ARG A 43 20.56 8.17 -4.49
C ARG A 43 20.08 9.02 -5.66
N GLN A 44 20.99 9.74 -6.30
CA GLN A 44 20.65 10.56 -7.47
C GLN A 44 20.19 9.69 -8.65
N ARG A 45 20.92 8.62 -9.00
CA ARG A 45 20.53 7.69 -10.07
C ARG A 45 19.18 7.02 -9.81
N ILE A 46 18.94 6.56 -8.58
CA ILE A 46 17.65 5.98 -8.20
C ILE A 46 16.51 7.02 -8.33
N ARG A 47 16.76 8.27 -7.92
CA ARG A 47 15.77 9.36 -8.09
C ARG A 47 15.43 9.57 -9.56
N LEU A 48 16.44 9.61 -10.45
CA LEU A 48 16.23 9.75 -11.89
C LEU A 48 15.41 8.58 -12.46
N ILE A 49 15.70 7.33 -12.06
CA ILE A 49 14.92 6.16 -12.46
C ILE A 49 13.45 6.29 -12.04
N LEU A 50 13.19 6.78 -10.83
CA LEU A 50 11.82 6.96 -10.33
C LEU A 50 11.08 8.10 -11.06
N GLU A 51 11.78 9.19 -11.40
CA GLU A 51 11.22 10.33 -12.10
C GLU A 51 10.94 10.00 -13.57
N GLU A 52 11.87 9.34 -14.26
CA GLU A 52 11.71 8.88 -15.66
C GLU A 52 10.43 8.04 -15.86
N ASN A 53 10.07 7.21 -14.87
CA ASN A 53 8.91 6.33 -14.97
C ASN A 53 7.64 6.91 -14.30
N LYS A 54 7.66 8.15 -13.85
CA LYS A 54 6.58 8.76 -13.07
C LYS A 54 5.27 8.89 -13.85
N ASP A 55 5.35 9.47 -15.05
CA ASP A 55 4.17 9.76 -15.87
C ASP A 55 3.54 8.46 -16.40
N GLU A 56 4.35 7.51 -16.84
CA GLU A 56 3.88 6.19 -17.25
C GLU A 56 3.21 5.45 -16.10
N ARG A 57 3.81 5.47 -14.90
CA ARG A 57 3.22 4.88 -13.69
C ARG A 57 1.88 5.52 -13.34
N GLN A 58 1.77 6.86 -13.42
CA GLN A 58 0.52 7.57 -13.17
C GLN A 58 -0.57 7.20 -14.18
N SER A 59 -0.21 7.13 -15.46
CA SER A 59 -1.10 6.72 -16.55
C SER A 59 -1.62 5.29 -16.32
N ILE A 60 -0.72 4.33 -16.04
CA ILE A 60 -1.11 2.95 -15.76
C ILE A 60 -2.02 2.85 -14.54
N ASN A 61 -1.69 3.56 -13.44
CA ASN A 61 -2.51 3.56 -12.24
C ASN A 61 -3.91 4.15 -12.49
N ARG A 62 -4.02 5.16 -13.34
CA ARG A 62 -5.31 5.71 -13.78
C ARG A 62 -6.11 4.66 -14.55
N ARG A 63 -5.51 3.98 -15.52
CA ARG A 63 -6.16 2.91 -16.29
C ARG A 63 -6.68 1.78 -15.40
N VAL A 64 -5.91 1.37 -14.38
CA VAL A 64 -6.38 0.35 -13.42
C VAL A 64 -7.62 0.84 -12.66
N ARG A 65 -7.64 2.10 -12.21
CA ARG A 65 -8.82 2.65 -11.53
C ARG A 65 -10.03 2.74 -12.44
N GLU A 66 -9.84 3.24 -13.67
CA GLU A 66 -10.90 3.35 -14.68
C GLU A 66 -11.48 1.98 -15.03
N ALA A 67 -10.62 0.95 -15.21
CA ALA A 67 -11.05 -0.41 -15.49
C ALA A 67 -11.82 -1.05 -14.32
N ASN A 68 -11.42 -0.79 -13.05
CA ASN A 68 -12.22 -1.23 -11.90
C ASN A 68 -13.62 -0.60 -11.90
N VAL A 69 -13.69 0.73 -12.07
CA VAL A 69 -14.99 1.43 -12.12
C VAL A 69 -15.86 0.91 -13.26
N ALA A 70 -15.28 0.66 -14.44
CA ALA A 70 -16.01 0.12 -15.58
C ALA A 70 -16.53 -1.31 -15.32
N LEU A 71 -15.77 -2.13 -14.60
CA LEU A 71 -16.22 -3.47 -14.19
C LEU A 71 -17.35 -3.38 -13.16
N ASP A 72 -17.22 -2.52 -12.14
CA ASP A 72 -18.27 -2.32 -11.13
C ASP A 72 -19.58 -1.86 -11.81
N GLN A 73 -19.50 -0.91 -12.76
CA GLN A 73 -20.66 -0.44 -13.53
C GLN A 73 -21.30 -1.56 -14.38
N ALA A 74 -20.50 -2.45 -14.96
CA ALA A 74 -21.02 -3.56 -15.74
C ALA A 74 -21.71 -4.62 -14.85
N LEU A 75 -21.23 -4.81 -13.63
CA LEU A 75 -21.84 -5.72 -12.64
C LEU A 75 -23.15 -5.17 -12.07
N ASP A 76 -23.27 -3.83 -11.96
CA ASP A 76 -24.46 -3.14 -11.44
C ASP A 76 -25.51 -2.85 -12.52
N ALA A 77 -25.26 -3.20 -13.79
CA ALA A 77 -26.19 -2.95 -14.90
C ALA A 77 -27.43 -3.85 -14.83
N ASP A 78 -28.58 -3.28 -15.21
CA ASP A 78 -29.85 -4.01 -15.34
C ASP A 78 -30.49 -3.73 -16.73
N PRO A 79 -30.54 -4.73 -17.62
CA PRO A 79 -30.09 -6.12 -17.46
C PRO A 79 -28.57 -6.26 -17.47
N MET A 80 -28.05 -7.21 -16.69
CA MET A 80 -26.64 -7.56 -16.67
C MET A 80 -26.25 -8.31 -17.95
N ASP A 81 -25.11 -7.93 -18.56
CA ASP A 81 -24.56 -8.56 -19.77
C ASP A 81 -23.22 -9.23 -19.46
N GLU A 82 -23.20 -10.56 -19.47
CA GLU A 82 -22.00 -11.36 -19.20
C GLU A 82 -20.88 -11.09 -20.20
N THR A 83 -21.19 -10.80 -21.47
CA THR A 83 -20.19 -10.51 -22.50
C THR A 83 -19.46 -9.20 -22.19
N VAL A 84 -20.21 -8.19 -21.74
CA VAL A 84 -19.63 -6.90 -21.32
C VAL A 84 -18.78 -7.10 -20.07
N ILE A 85 -19.24 -7.90 -19.09
CA ILE A 85 -18.47 -8.19 -17.88
C ILE A 85 -17.16 -8.88 -18.23
N ASP A 86 -17.16 -9.90 -19.07
CA ASP A 86 -15.94 -10.59 -19.52
C ASP A 86 -14.96 -9.63 -20.22
N GLN A 87 -15.48 -8.72 -21.04
CA GLN A 87 -14.65 -7.69 -21.65
C GLN A 87 -14.01 -6.80 -20.59
N ARG A 88 -14.74 -6.30 -19.58
CA ARG A 88 -14.20 -5.46 -18.50
C ARG A 88 -13.21 -6.19 -17.63
N VAL A 89 -13.42 -7.49 -17.36
CA VAL A 89 -12.44 -8.33 -16.66
C VAL A 89 -11.13 -8.40 -17.44
N ASN A 90 -11.18 -8.62 -18.76
CA ASN A 90 -9.99 -8.67 -19.60
C ASN A 90 -9.25 -7.31 -19.64
N GLU A 91 -9.96 -6.19 -19.73
CA GLU A 91 -9.40 -4.84 -19.68
C GLU A 91 -8.69 -4.57 -18.34
N LEU A 92 -9.33 -4.93 -17.22
CA LEU A 92 -8.74 -4.82 -15.89
C LEU A 92 -7.50 -5.70 -15.76
N ALA A 93 -7.56 -6.96 -16.19
CA ALA A 93 -6.42 -7.88 -16.15
C ALA A 93 -5.23 -7.35 -16.97
N ALA A 94 -5.48 -6.78 -18.16
CA ALA A 94 -4.45 -6.16 -18.98
C ALA A 94 -3.81 -4.94 -18.30
N ALA A 95 -4.61 -4.07 -17.66
CA ALA A 95 -4.13 -2.91 -16.92
C ALA A 95 -3.28 -3.31 -15.70
N GLN A 96 -3.72 -4.32 -14.93
CA GLN A 96 -2.98 -4.88 -13.79
C GLN A 96 -1.67 -5.54 -14.22
N ALA A 97 -1.67 -6.26 -15.34
CA ALA A 97 -0.46 -6.85 -15.92
C ALA A 97 0.56 -5.77 -16.33
N ALA A 98 0.10 -4.66 -16.91
CA ALA A 98 0.95 -3.53 -17.24
C ALA A 98 1.54 -2.87 -15.98
N GLN A 99 0.74 -2.69 -14.92
CA GLN A 99 1.18 -2.16 -13.63
C GLN A 99 2.26 -3.05 -12.99
N MET A 100 2.04 -4.37 -12.97
CA MET A 100 3.02 -5.31 -12.45
C MET A 100 4.32 -5.26 -13.25
N ARG A 101 4.24 -5.23 -14.57
CA ARG A 101 5.41 -5.18 -15.47
C ARG A 101 6.23 -3.92 -15.23
N MET A 102 5.59 -2.76 -15.18
CA MET A 102 6.22 -1.48 -14.85
C MET A 102 6.94 -1.52 -13.49
N ARG A 103 6.26 -2.01 -12.46
CA ARG A 103 6.83 -2.16 -11.12
C ARG A 103 8.10 -3.01 -11.12
N ILE A 104 8.06 -4.17 -11.78
CA ILE A 104 9.21 -5.08 -11.83
C ILE A 104 10.36 -4.48 -12.63
N GLN A 105 10.09 -3.82 -13.75
CA GLN A 105 11.12 -3.15 -14.56
C GLN A 105 11.81 -2.04 -13.76
N THR A 106 11.06 -1.21 -13.05
CA THR A 106 11.60 -0.17 -12.17
C THR A 106 12.47 -0.78 -11.07
N GLU A 107 11.98 -1.86 -10.44
CA GLU A 107 12.74 -2.57 -9.42
C GLU A 107 14.06 -3.16 -9.95
N VAL A 108 14.05 -3.74 -11.14
CA VAL A 108 15.26 -4.26 -11.79
C VAL A 108 16.27 -3.14 -12.06
N LYS A 109 15.82 -1.98 -12.56
CA LYS A 109 16.67 -0.80 -12.76
C LYS A 109 17.32 -0.38 -11.43
N ILE A 110 16.54 -0.25 -10.35
CA ILE A 110 17.04 0.14 -9.02
C ILE A 110 18.05 -0.88 -8.49
N ARG A 111 17.76 -2.19 -8.61
CA ARG A 111 18.65 -3.24 -8.12
C ARG A 111 20.02 -3.24 -8.80
N ARG A 112 20.12 -2.82 -10.06
CA ARG A 112 21.39 -2.68 -10.79
C ARG A 112 22.28 -1.58 -10.23
N GLU A 113 21.68 -0.58 -9.55
CA GLU A 113 22.42 0.48 -8.89
C GLU A 113 22.96 0.08 -7.50
N LEU A 114 22.52 -1.06 -6.96
CA LEU A 114 22.88 -1.50 -5.61
C LEU A 114 24.06 -2.46 -5.63
N ARG A 115 24.95 -2.34 -4.64
CA ARG A 115 26.05 -3.28 -4.39
C ARG A 115 25.51 -4.59 -3.78
N PRO A 116 26.28 -5.70 -3.83
CA PRO A 116 25.85 -6.98 -3.29
C PRO A 116 25.42 -6.91 -1.81
N GLU A 117 26.14 -6.15 -0.98
CA GLU A 117 25.85 -5.97 0.45
C GLU A 117 24.51 -5.23 0.65
N GLN A 118 24.25 -4.20 -0.16
CA GLN A 118 23.01 -3.45 -0.14
C GLN A 118 21.84 -4.32 -0.60
N LEU A 119 22.03 -5.19 -1.59
CA LEU A 119 21.03 -6.17 -2.01
C LEU A 119 20.68 -7.17 -0.89
N ALA A 120 21.67 -7.59 -0.10
CA ALA A 120 21.43 -8.45 1.06
C ALA A 120 20.57 -7.74 2.13
N ILE A 121 20.86 -6.47 2.41
CA ILE A 121 20.05 -5.64 3.32
C ILE A 121 18.61 -5.49 2.77
N LEU A 122 18.46 -5.16 1.48
CA LEU A 122 17.15 -5.02 0.84
C LEU A 122 16.31 -6.30 0.95
N ARG A 123 16.92 -7.48 0.77
CA ARG A 123 16.24 -8.77 0.94
C ARG A 123 15.74 -8.95 2.37
N ARG A 124 16.57 -8.65 3.37
CA ARG A 124 16.22 -8.76 4.79
C ARG A 124 15.04 -7.83 5.14
N LEU A 125 15.10 -6.56 4.73
CA LEU A 125 14.03 -5.58 4.95
C LEU A 125 12.69 -6.04 4.33
N ARG A 126 12.77 -6.64 3.15
CA ARG A 126 11.59 -7.16 2.45
C ARG A 126 10.96 -8.36 3.18
N LEU A 127 11.77 -9.24 3.74
CA LEU A 127 11.27 -10.34 4.57
C LEU A 127 10.58 -9.80 5.82
N GLN A 128 11.21 -8.88 6.54
CA GLN A 128 10.64 -8.23 7.73
C GLN A 128 9.28 -7.56 7.42
N ALA A 129 9.18 -6.85 6.29
CA ALA A 129 7.93 -6.22 5.87
C ALA A 129 6.83 -7.27 5.56
N ARG A 130 7.18 -8.41 4.96
CA ARG A 130 6.23 -9.49 4.71
C ARG A 130 5.72 -10.13 5.99
N ASP A 131 6.63 -10.38 6.95
CA ASP A 131 6.29 -10.97 8.24
C ASP A 131 5.37 -10.03 9.03
N PHE A 132 5.65 -8.72 9.02
CA PHE A 132 4.80 -7.71 9.63
C PHE A 132 3.39 -7.67 9.02
N ILE A 133 3.26 -7.67 7.69
CA ILE A 133 1.97 -7.71 6.99
C ILE A 133 1.26 -9.04 7.26
N GLY A 134 1.99 -10.15 7.30
CA GLY A 134 1.45 -11.47 7.61
C GLY A 134 0.88 -11.56 9.03
N ALA A 135 1.57 -10.96 10.01
CA ALA A 135 1.14 -10.92 11.39
C ALA A 135 -0.11 -10.04 11.63
N GLN A 136 -0.34 -9.03 10.77
CA GLN A 136 -1.51 -8.15 10.83
C GLN A 136 -2.75 -8.71 10.11
N ARG A 137 -2.61 -9.79 9.33
CA ARG A 137 -3.79 -10.46 8.77
C ARG A 137 -4.57 -11.11 9.90
N PRO A 138 -5.85 -10.74 10.13
CA PRO A 138 -6.68 -11.47 11.08
C PRO A 138 -6.66 -12.94 10.67
N ALA A 139 -6.39 -13.81 11.65
CA ALA A 139 -6.47 -15.26 11.42
C ALA A 139 -7.83 -15.56 10.77
N PRO A 140 -7.87 -16.37 9.69
CA PRO A 140 -9.14 -16.74 9.11
C PRO A 140 -10.01 -17.26 10.24
N SER A 141 -11.13 -16.56 10.50
CA SER A 141 -12.09 -16.96 11.53
C SER A 141 -12.44 -18.40 11.20
N ARG A 142 -11.90 -19.33 11.97
CA ARG A 142 -12.30 -20.72 11.89
C ARG A 142 -13.82 -20.66 12.07
N LEU A 143 -14.53 -20.92 10.98
CA LEU A 143 -15.97 -21.13 11.02
C LEU A 143 -16.19 -22.01 12.25
N ARG A 144 -16.77 -21.46 13.32
CA ARG A 144 -17.12 -22.23 14.49
C ARG A 144 -17.96 -23.39 13.96
N ALA A 145 -17.36 -24.58 13.91
CA ALA A 145 -18.10 -25.79 13.71
C ALA A 145 -19.23 -25.74 14.76
N ASN A 146 -20.45 -25.56 14.27
CA ASN A 146 -21.63 -25.51 15.11
C ASN A 146 -21.82 -26.94 15.68
N PRO A 147 -21.55 -27.20 16.96
CA PRO A 147 -21.66 -28.57 17.52
C PRO A 147 -23.11 -29.01 17.76
N ARG A 148 -24.10 -28.30 17.20
CA ARG A 148 -25.52 -28.58 17.42
C ARG A 148 -26.18 -29.20 16.19
N ARG A 149 -25.71 -30.37 15.73
CA ARG A 149 -26.53 -31.21 14.88
C ARG A 149 -26.13 -32.68 15.07
N ASN A 150 -26.34 -33.21 16.25
CA ASN A 150 -26.48 -34.64 16.47
C ASN A 150 -27.27 -34.89 17.74
N THR A 151 -28.57 -34.58 17.71
CA THR A 151 -29.55 -35.22 18.60
C THR A 151 -30.35 -36.16 17.70
N PRO A 152 -30.23 -37.49 17.83
CA PRO A 152 -31.22 -38.41 17.31
C PRO A 152 -32.50 -38.19 18.10
N GLN A 153 -33.58 -37.91 17.42
CA GLN A 153 -34.92 -38.00 18.02
C GLN A 153 -35.35 -39.48 18.06
N PRO A 154 -36.04 -39.89 19.14
CA PRO A 154 -36.58 -41.24 19.33
C PRO A 154 -37.71 -41.58 18.34
#